data_38eff0e35964a74511a0aff837182576
#
_entry.id   38eff0e35964a74511a0aff837182576
#
_cell.length_a   1.000
_cell.length_b   1.000
_cell.length_c   1.000
_cell.angle_alpha   90.00
_cell.angle_beta   90.00
_cell.angle_gamma   90.00
#
_symmetry.space_group_name_H-M   'P 1'
#
loop_
_entity.id
_entity.type
_entity.pdbx_description
1 polymer ?
#
loop_
_entity_poly.entity_id
_entity_poly.type
_entity_poly.pdbx_seq_one_letter_code
_entity_poly.pdbx_strand_id
1 'polypeptide(L)'
;MRLFVQRGFDRVTVAEVAAEAGVSEKTVFNYFPTKEDLFFDEIPERARKLSEAIRSRPEGETILDTLRRLQVGECARLSSPGFAAFARTLEDSPALRAKELEVMWTFAQSLTKALEEEGIDSRDARIAASLLISVHRQFFRAARMQALAGKHGPAAARRLRNDLERAYTLLEHGLGGLGAHTASTAKAAGTHR
;
A
#
# COMPACT_ATOMS: atom_id res chain seq x y z
N MET A 1 4.22 18.58 0.03
CA MET A 1 5.13 17.59 0.65
C MET A 1 6.42 18.19 1.23
N ARG A 2 7.20 19.02 0.50
CA ARG A 2 8.51 19.56 0.95
C ARG A 2 8.48 20.23 2.32
N LEU A 3 7.54 21.14 2.58
CA LEU A 3 7.40 21.83 3.87
C LEU A 3 7.17 20.86 5.05
N PHE A 4 6.29 19.88 4.86
CA PHE A 4 5.98 18.88 5.88
C PHE A 4 7.21 18.03 6.26
N VAL A 5 8.02 17.64 5.27
CA VAL A 5 9.24 16.87 5.51
C VAL A 5 10.31 17.71 6.24
N GLN A 6 10.46 18.99 5.89
CA GLN A 6 11.49 19.84 6.47
C GLN A 6 11.16 20.30 7.90
N ARG A 7 9.90 20.58 8.19
CA ARG A 7 9.46 21.24 9.43
C ARG A 7 8.59 20.39 10.33
N GLY A 8 8.18 19.21 9.84
CA GLY A 8 7.19 18.35 10.49
C GLY A 8 5.76 18.77 10.17
N PHE A 9 4.85 17.78 10.01
CA PHE A 9 3.47 18.04 9.59
C PHE A 9 2.76 18.99 10.56
N ASP A 10 2.80 18.72 11.86
CA ASP A 10 1.98 19.45 12.84
C ASP A 10 2.34 20.93 12.97
N ARG A 11 3.60 21.29 12.65
CA ARG A 11 4.12 22.67 12.74
C ARG A 11 3.86 23.54 11.52
N VAL A 12 3.46 22.94 10.39
CA VAL A 12 3.18 23.67 9.14
C VAL A 12 1.69 23.98 9.06
N THR A 13 1.34 25.22 8.74
CA THR A 13 -0.05 25.66 8.54
C THR A 13 -0.46 25.58 7.07
N VAL A 14 -1.79 25.55 6.81
CA VAL A 14 -2.31 25.63 5.44
C VAL A 14 -1.96 26.99 4.80
N ALA A 15 -1.93 28.06 5.57
CA ALA A 15 -1.49 29.38 5.12
C ALA A 15 -0.08 29.37 4.53
N GLU A 16 0.86 28.70 5.22
CA GLU A 16 2.25 28.57 4.75
C GLU A 16 2.33 27.70 3.47
N VAL A 17 1.53 26.65 3.37
CA VAL A 17 1.45 25.84 2.14
C VAL A 17 0.89 26.64 0.98
N ALA A 18 -0.17 27.43 1.23
CA ALA A 18 -0.80 28.30 0.23
C ALA A 18 0.18 29.39 -0.25
N ALA A 19 0.90 30.03 0.67
CA ALA A 19 1.92 31.04 0.35
C ALA A 19 3.05 30.45 -0.49
N GLU A 20 3.56 29.25 -0.14
CA GLU A 20 4.61 28.56 -0.92
C GLU A 20 4.12 28.17 -2.33
N ALA A 21 2.83 27.85 -2.46
CA ALA A 21 2.19 27.52 -3.76
C ALA A 21 1.76 28.75 -4.56
N GLY A 22 1.82 29.96 -4.01
CA GLY A 22 1.38 31.20 -4.66
C GLY A 22 -0.14 31.31 -4.83
N VAL A 23 -0.91 30.67 -3.93
CA VAL A 23 -2.39 30.66 -3.97
C VAL A 23 -2.98 31.12 -2.64
N SER A 24 -4.28 31.38 -2.58
CA SER A 24 -4.99 31.66 -1.33
C SER A 24 -5.27 30.38 -0.53
N GLU A 25 -5.40 30.50 0.80
CA GLU A 25 -5.88 29.38 1.64
C GLU A 25 -7.25 28.87 1.19
N LYS A 26 -8.16 29.75 0.78
CA LYS A 26 -9.45 29.38 0.22
C LYS A 26 -9.30 28.49 -1.00
N THR A 27 -8.33 28.79 -1.87
CA THR A 27 -8.03 27.97 -3.02
C THR A 27 -7.58 26.57 -2.59
N VAL A 28 -6.70 26.48 -1.60
CA VAL A 28 -6.24 25.18 -1.05
C VAL A 28 -7.42 24.38 -0.52
N PHE A 29 -8.26 24.97 0.33
CA PHE A 29 -9.44 24.28 0.91
C PHE A 29 -10.49 23.87 -0.10
N ASN A 30 -10.57 24.53 -1.26
CA ASN A 30 -11.45 24.09 -2.35
C ASN A 30 -11.04 22.73 -2.95
N TYR A 31 -9.75 22.39 -2.91
CA TYR A 31 -9.22 21.12 -3.44
C TYR A 31 -8.92 20.08 -2.34
N PHE A 32 -8.57 20.54 -1.16
CA PHE A 32 -8.14 19.71 -0.03
C PHE A 32 -8.92 20.12 1.22
N PRO A 33 -10.02 19.41 1.55
CA PRO A 33 -10.88 19.76 2.68
C PRO A 33 -10.16 19.84 4.03
N THR A 34 -9.08 19.08 4.22
CA THR A 34 -8.28 19.06 5.43
C THR A 34 -6.79 19.23 5.12
N LYS A 35 -5.99 19.61 6.12
CA LYS A 35 -4.54 19.69 5.98
C LYS A 35 -3.92 18.33 5.70
N GLU A 36 -4.50 17.28 6.25
CA GLU A 36 -4.08 15.89 6.04
C GLU A 36 -4.24 15.47 4.57
N ASP A 37 -5.28 15.96 3.88
CA ASP A 37 -5.48 15.68 2.45
C ASP A 37 -4.33 16.23 1.58
N LEU A 38 -3.66 17.31 2.02
CA LEU A 38 -2.45 17.81 1.35
C LEU A 38 -1.26 16.84 1.46
N PHE A 39 -1.22 16.04 2.52
CA PHE A 39 -0.17 15.03 2.69
C PHE A 39 -0.46 13.79 1.86
N PHE A 40 -1.71 13.47 1.69
CA PHE A 40 -2.20 12.32 0.91
C PHE A 40 -2.72 12.70 -0.48
N ASP A 41 -2.22 13.79 -1.07
CA ASP A 41 -2.68 14.40 -2.32
C ASP A 41 -2.66 13.46 -3.54
N GLU A 42 -1.75 12.48 -3.54
CA GLU A 42 -1.65 11.48 -4.62
C GLU A 42 -2.71 10.35 -4.53
N ILE A 43 -3.42 10.20 -3.40
CA ILE A 43 -4.29 9.04 -3.17
C ILE A 43 -5.46 8.95 -4.14
N PRO A 44 -6.22 10.03 -4.43
CA PRO A 44 -7.32 9.95 -5.38
C PRO A 44 -6.87 9.51 -6.78
N GLU A 45 -5.73 10.04 -7.22
CA GLU A 45 -5.16 9.69 -8.52
C GLU A 45 -4.65 8.23 -8.55
N ARG A 46 -4.07 7.74 -7.46
CA ARG A 46 -3.66 6.33 -7.33
C ARG A 46 -4.87 5.39 -7.39
N ALA A 47 -5.98 5.73 -6.70
CA ALA A 47 -7.22 4.95 -6.75
C ALA A 47 -7.80 4.91 -8.17
N ARG A 48 -7.80 6.06 -8.87
CA ARG A 48 -8.23 6.16 -10.28
C ARG A 48 -7.38 5.27 -11.19
N LYS A 49 -6.05 5.38 -11.10
CA LYS A 49 -5.11 4.56 -11.88
C LYS A 49 -5.28 3.07 -11.61
N LEU A 50 -5.57 2.69 -10.38
CA LEU A 50 -5.84 1.30 -10.00
C LEU A 50 -7.08 0.78 -10.72
N SER A 51 -8.20 1.49 -10.66
CA SER A 51 -9.45 1.12 -11.33
C SER A 51 -9.27 1.07 -12.86
N GLU A 52 -8.53 2.02 -13.42
CA GLU A 52 -8.22 2.05 -14.85
C GLU A 52 -7.36 0.84 -15.26
N ALA A 53 -6.32 0.50 -14.49
CA ALA A 53 -5.48 -0.65 -14.76
C ALA A 53 -6.24 -1.98 -14.70
N ILE A 54 -7.21 -2.11 -13.79
CA ILE A 54 -8.09 -3.29 -13.72
C ILE A 54 -8.93 -3.39 -15.01
N ARG A 55 -9.56 -2.30 -15.44
CA ARG A 55 -10.40 -2.27 -16.64
C ARG A 55 -9.62 -2.48 -17.95
N SER A 56 -8.41 -1.93 -18.04
CA SER A 56 -7.57 -1.97 -19.25
C SER A 56 -6.53 -3.07 -19.24
N ARG A 57 -6.67 -4.05 -18.35
CA ARG A 57 -5.69 -5.16 -18.26
C ARG A 57 -5.65 -5.96 -19.56
N PRO A 58 -4.49 -6.51 -19.93
CA PRO A 58 -4.36 -7.37 -21.10
C PRO A 58 -5.31 -8.59 -21.02
N GLU A 59 -5.74 -9.07 -22.19
CA GLU A 59 -6.52 -10.30 -22.29
C GLU A 59 -5.75 -11.47 -21.68
N GLY A 60 -6.43 -12.24 -20.83
CA GLY A 60 -5.84 -13.34 -20.06
C GLY A 60 -5.12 -12.95 -18.77
N GLU A 61 -4.88 -11.66 -18.51
CA GLU A 61 -4.35 -11.20 -17.21
C GLU A 61 -5.46 -11.15 -16.16
N THR A 62 -5.26 -11.78 -15.02
CA THR A 62 -6.23 -11.69 -13.92
C THR A 62 -6.14 -10.36 -13.20
N ILE A 63 -7.20 -9.98 -12.47
CA ILE A 63 -7.18 -8.80 -11.59
C ILE A 63 -6.05 -8.91 -10.56
N LEU A 64 -5.84 -10.12 -10.03
CA LEU A 64 -4.80 -10.38 -9.05
C LEU A 64 -3.39 -10.14 -9.62
N ASP A 65 -3.14 -10.56 -10.87
CA ASP A 65 -1.86 -10.32 -11.57
C ASP A 65 -1.64 -8.83 -11.82
N THR A 66 -2.69 -8.11 -12.24
CA THR A 66 -2.64 -6.66 -12.42
C THR A 66 -2.23 -5.93 -11.13
N LEU A 67 -2.87 -6.27 -10.02
CA LEU A 67 -2.58 -5.68 -8.71
C LEU A 67 -1.18 -6.03 -8.24
N ARG A 68 -0.75 -7.29 -8.41
CA ARG A 68 0.61 -7.74 -8.12
C ARG A 68 1.63 -6.93 -8.90
N ARG A 69 1.47 -6.82 -10.20
CA ARG A 69 2.35 -6.08 -11.10
C ARG A 69 2.48 -4.61 -10.70
N LEU A 70 1.37 -3.93 -10.38
CA LEU A 70 1.37 -2.55 -9.93
C LEU A 70 2.14 -2.38 -8.61
N GLN A 71 1.91 -3.23 -7.63
CA GLN A 71 2.58 -3.15 -6.34
C GLN A 71 4.07 -3.53 -6.43
N VAL A 72 4.44 -4.50 -7.26
CA VAL A 72 5.85 -4.84 -7.55
C VAL A 72 6.57 -3.61 -8.15
N GLY A 73 5.91 -2.87 -9.04
CA GLY A 73 6.43 -1.63 -9.60
C GLY A 73 6.75 -0.55 -8.57
N GLU A 74 6.04 -0.54 -7.44
CA GLU A 74 6.24 0.41 -6.34
C GLU A 74 7.45 0.09 -5.45
N CYS A 75 7.99 -1.14 -5.47
CA CYS A 75 9.05 -1.57 -4.55
C CYS A 75 10.29 -0.67 -4.57
N ALA A 76 10.72 -0.20 -5.74
CA ALA A 76 11.87 0.69 -5.87
C ALA A 76 11.61 2.06 -5.23
N ARG A 77 10.44 2.65 -5.50
CA ARG A 77 10.03 3.95 -4.94
C ARG A 77 9.91 3.88 -3.42
N LEU A 78 9.27 2.84 -2.89
CA LEU A 78 9.09 2.62 -1.45
C LEU A 78 10.41 2.24 -0.72
N SER A 79 11.46 1.97 -1.46
CA SER A 79 12.81 1.74 -0.94
C SER A 79 13.75 2.92 -1.18
N SER A 80 13.22 4.09 -1.55
CA SER A 80 14.00 5.31 -1.78
C SER A 80 14.20 6.13 -0.50
N PRO A 81 15.25 6.96 -0.43
CA PRO A 81 15.41 7.93 0.66
C PRO A 81 14.24 8.92 0.78
N GLY A 82 13.59 9.28 -0.33
CA GLY A 82 12.41 10.13 -0.34
C GLY A 82 11.23 9.52 0.40
N PHE A 83 11.02 8.22 0.22
CA PHE A 83 9.99 7.51 0.99
C PHE A 83 10.30 7.45 2.49
N ALA A 84 11.58 7.40 2.88
CA ALA A 84 11.95 7.45 4.29
C ALA A 84 11.59 8.78 4.97
N ALA A 85 11.69 9.88 4.25
CA ALA A 85 11.25 11.19 4.75
C ALA A 85 9.72 11.23 4.92
N PHE A 86 8.97 10.75 3.94
CA PHE A 86 7.52 10.56 4.03
C PHE A 86 7.14 9.69 5.24
N ALA A 87 7.78 8.53 5.38
CA ALA A 87 7.52 7.57 6.45
C ALA A 87 7.73 8.17 7.85
N ARG A 88 8.80 8.96 8.04
CA ARG A 88 9.05 9.68 9.29
C ARG A 88 7.97 10.72 9.58
N THR A 89 7.65 11.56 8.60
CA THR A 89 6.60 12.58 8.76
C THR A 89 5.25 11.98 9.15
N LEU A 90 4.89 10.85 8.52
CA LEU A 90 3.67 10.11 8.83
C LEU A 90 3.71 9.54 10.27
N GLU A 91 4.83 8.94 10.67
CA GLU A 91 4.97 8.30 11.99
C GLU A 91 4.95 9.33 13.13
N ASP A 92 5.53 10.51 12.90
CA ASP A 92 5.65 11.57 13.91
C ASP A 92 4.32 12.31 14.17
N SER A 93 3.31 12.19 13.27
CA SER A 93 2.02 12.88 13.42
C SER A 93 0.86 11.93 13.72
N PRO A 94 0.25 12.02 14.92
CA PRO A 94 -0.97 11.28 15.24
C PRO A 94 -2.15 11.57 14.28
N ALA A 95 -2.26 12.82 13.80
CA ALA A 95 -3.30 13.22 12.85
C ALA A 95 -3.14 12.48 11.50
N LEU A 96 -1.91 12.39 10.98
CA LEU A 96 -1.63 11.65 9.76
C LEU A 96 -1.88 10.15 9.91
N ARG A 97 -1.53 9.56 11.06
CA ARG A 97 -1.83 8.13 11.31
C ARG A 97 -3.32 7.84 11.39
N ALA A 98 -4.11 8.75 11.96
CA ALA A 98 -5.56 8.65 11.95
C ALA A 98 -6.11 8.75 10.52
N LYS A 99 -5.63 9.73 9.74
CA LYS A 99 -6.02 9.92 8.34
C LYS A 99 -5.64 8.74 7.45
N GLU A 100 -4.52 8.08 7.71
CA GLU A 100 -4.11 6.86 6.99
C GLU A 100 -5.19 5.77 7.03
N LEU A 101 -5.92 5.63 8.15
CA LEU A 101 -7.02 4.67 8.27
C LEU A 101 -8.20 5.02 7.35
N GLU A 102 -8.57 6.31 7.28
CA GLU A 102 -9.61 6.79 6.35
C GLU A 102 -9.20 6.56 4.90
N VAL A 103 -7.95 6.85 4.56
CA VAL A 103 -7.36 6.62 3.24
C VAL A 103 -7.47 5.14 2.86
N MET A 104 -7.10 4.23 3.75
CA MET A 104 -7.20 2.79 3.50
C MET A 104 -8.65 2.33 3.31
N TRP A 105 -9.58 2.90 4.08
CA TRP A 105 -11.01 2.62 3.91
C TRP A 105 -11.52 3.10 2.54
N THR A 106 -11.19 4.32 2.14
CA THR A 106 -11.54 4.88 0.82
C THR A 106 -10.97 4.03 -0.32
N PHE A 107 -9.74 3.55 -0.17
CA PHE A 107 -9.11 2.65 -1.14
C PHE A 107 -9.87 1.32 -1.26
N ALA A 108 -10.29 0.74 -0.13
CA ALA A 108 -11.12 -0.48 -0.11
C ALA A 108 -12.43 -0.29 -0.85
N GLN A 109 -13.13 0.84 -0.64
CA GLN A 109 -14.37 1.16 -1.35
C GLN A 109 -14.16 1.31 -2.85
N SER A 110 -13.09 2.01 -3.26
CA SER A 110 -12.74 2.17 -4.67
C SER A 110 -12.42 0.84 -5.34
N LEU A 111 -11.71 -0.04 -4.64
CA LEU A 111 -11.39 -1.37 -5.15
C LEU A 111 -12.65 -2.24 -5.25
N THR A 112 -13.51 -2.24 -4.22
CA THR A 112 -14.79 -2.95 -4.26
C THR A 112 -15.60 -2.55 -5.49
N LYS A 113 -15.76 -1.24 -5.71
CA LYS A 113 -16.47 -0.73 -6.88
C LYS A 113 -15.84 -1.18 -8.20
N ALA A 114 -14.52 -1.14 -8.32
CA ALA A 114 -13.82 -1.60 -9.52
C ALA A 114 -14.06 -3.11 -9.78
N LEU A 115 -14.12 -3.93 -8.72
CA LEU A 115 -14.42 -5.36 -8.84
C LEU A 115 -15.88 -5.61 -9.25
N GLU A 116 -16.82 -4.82 -8.72
CA GLU A 116 -18.23 -4.88 -9.13
C GLU A 116 -18.42 -4.49 -10.60
N GLU A 117 -17.71 -3.47 -11.08
CA GLU A 117 -17.71 -3.05 -12.49
C GLU A 117 -17.18 -4.15 -13.43
N GLU A 118 -16.36 -5.07 -12.94
CA GLU A 118 -15.88 -6.26 -13.64
C GLU A 118 -16.85 -7.46 -13.55
N GLY A 119 -18.03 -7.26 -12.96
CA GLY A 119 -19.09 -8.27 -12.86
C GLY A 119 -18.95 -9.22 -11.67
N ILE A 120 -18.09 -8.94 -10.70
CA ILE A 120 -17.98 -9.73 -9.47
C ILE A 120 -19.16 -9.39 -8.55
N ASP A 121 -19.81 -10.40 -7.96
CA ASP A 121 -20.88 -10.19 -6.99
C ASP A 121 -20.44 -9.28 -5.83
N SER A 122 -21.34 -8.39 -5.38
CA SER A 122 -21.02 -7.38 -4.36
C SER A 122 -20.51 -7.97 -3.03
N ARG A 123 -20.89 -9.19 -2.65
CA ARG A 123 -20.36 -9.82 -1.43
C ARG A 123 -18.93 -10.28 -1.64
N ASP A 124 -18.69 -10.95 -2.76
CA ASP A 124 -17.37 -11.44 -3.14
C ASP A 124 -16.41 -10.27 -3.40
N ALA A 125 -16.87 -9.20 -4.06
CA ALA A 125 -16.10 -7.98 -4.29
C ALA A 125 -15.63 -7.34 -2.97
N ARG A 126 -16.51 -7.23 -1.96
CA ARG A 126 -16.14 -6.71 -0.63
C ARG A 126 -15.13 -7.60 0.09
N ILE A 127 -15.30 -8.93 0.03
CA ILE A 127 -14.37 -9.88 0.65
C ILE A 127 -13.00 -9.78 -0.05
N ALA A 128 -12.98 -9.84 -1.37
CA ALA A 128 -11.76 -9.76 -2.16
C ALA A 128 -11.03 -8.43 -1.93
N ALA A 129 -11.75 -7.29 -1.96
CA ALA A 129 -11.18 -5.98 -1.66
C ALA A 129 -10.56 -5.94 -0.26
N SER A 130 -11.23 -6.51 0.76
CA SER A 130 -10.72 -6.54 2.14
C SER A 130 -9.42 -7.34 2.25
N LEU A 131 -9.32 -8.48 1.59
CA LEU A 131 -8.12 -9.32 1.56
C LEU A 131 -6.96 -8.57 0.84
N LEU A 132 -7.23 -7.99 -0.31
CA LEU A 132 -6.26 -7.25 -1.12
C LEU A 132 -5.74 -6.00 -0.39
N ILE A 133 -6.63 -5.26 0.28
CA ILE A 133 -6.23 -4.11 1.11
C ILE A 133 -5.41 -4.57 2.32
N SER A 134 -5.68 -5.73 2.89
CA SER A 134 -4.85 -6.29 3.98
C SER A 134 -3.43 -6.55 3.50
N VAL A 135 -3.24 -7.13 2.32
CA VAL A 135 -1.92 -7.30 1.70
C VAL A 135 -1.26 -5.95 1.45
N HIS A 136 -1.99 -4.99 0.86
CA HIS A 136 -1.47 -3.64 0.61
C HIS A 136 -0.99 -2.94 1.90
N ARG A 137 -1.77 -3.01 2.97
CA ARG A 137 -1.40 -2.46 4.28
C ARG A 137 -0.12 -3.08 4.85
N GLN A 138 0.00 -4.40 4.79
CA GLN A 138 1.20 -5.11 5.26
C GLN A 138 2.43 -4.75 4.40
N PHE A 139 2.27 -4.66 3.10
CA PHE A 139 3.31 -4.22 2.18
C PHE A 139 3.80 -2.79 2.50
N PHE A 140 2.87 -1.85 2.67
CA PHE A 140 3.21 -0.47 3.02
C PHE A 140 3.85 -0.35 4.39
N ARG A 141 3.35 -1.11 5.37
CA ARG A 141 3.95 -1.21 6.71
C ARG A 141 5.37 -1.75 6.67
N ALA A 142 5.62 -2.83 5.92
CA ALA A 142 6.95 -3.39 5.75
C ALA A 142 7.92 -2.39 5.12
N ALA A 143 7.48 -1.68 4.07
CA ALA A 143 8.24 -0.61 3.45
C ALA A 143 8.59 0.52 4.45
N ARG A 144 7.61 0.97 5.23
CA ARG A 144 7.79 1.99 6.27
C ARG A 144 8.79 1.55 7.33
N MET A 145 8.66 0.33 7.85
CA MET A 145 9.59 -0.21 8.85
C MET A 145 11.02 -0.32 8.32
N GLN A 146 11.20 -0.76 7.07
CA GLN A 146 12.51 -0.77 6.43
C GLN A 146 13.11 0.64 6.30
N ALA A 147 12.30 1.60 5.84
CA ALA A 147 12.70 2.98 5.64
C ALA A 147 13.12 3.67 6.95
N LEU A 148 12.33 3.49 8.03
CA LEU A 148 12.63 4.01 9.37
C LEU A 148 13.89 3.36 9.96
N ALA A 149 14.17 2.10 9.65
CA ALA A 149 15.41 1.40 10.02
C ALA A 149 16.63 1.79 9.14
N GLY A 150 16.50 2.80 8.26
CA GLY A 150 17.57 3.25 7.37
C GLY A 150 17.89 2.28 6.22
N LYS A 151 17.02 1.30 5.94
CA LYS A 151 17.25 0.31 4.88
C LYS A 151 16.66 0.83 3.56
N HIS A 152 17.54 1.16 2.62
CA HIS A 152 17.18 1.71 1.31
C HIS A 152 17.85 0.95 0.16
N GLY A 153 17.46 1.31 -1.06
CA GLY A 153 18.09 0.86 -2.29
C GLY A 153 17.70 -0.54 -2.74
N PRO A 154 18.46 -1.13 -3.69
CA PRO A 154 18.04 -2.35 -4.39
C PRO A 154 17.82 -3.58 -3.48
N ALA A 155 18.60 -3.70 -2.41
CA ALA A 155 18.45 -4.82 -1.47
C ALA A 155 17.15 -4.72 -0.65
N ALA A 156 16.73 -3.51 -0.27
CA ALA A 156 15.45 -3.26 0.40
C ALA A 156 14.29 -3.51 -0.57
N ALA A 157 14.40 -3.05 -1.81
CA ALA A 157 13.39 -3.28 -2.85
C ALA A 157 13.20 -4.77 -3.16
N ARG A 158 14.27 -5.56 -3.22
CA ARG A 158 14.17 -7.02 -3.39
C ARG A 158 13.45 -7.70 -2.22
N ARG A 159 13.75 -7.30 -0.98
CA ARG A 159 13.02 -7.83 0.20
C ARG A 159 11.53 -7.54 0.12
N LEU A 160 11.16 -6.28 -0.14
CA LEU A 160 9.75 -5.91 -0.31
C LEU A 160 9.06 -6.71 -1.41
N ARG A 161 9.74 -6.92 -2.53
CA ARG A 161 9.20 -7.73 -3.63
C ARG A 161 8.97 -9.17 -3.19
N ASN A 162 9.93 -9.81 -2.52
CA ASN A 162 9.80 -11.19 -2.07
C ASN A 162 8.66 -11.36 -1.06
N ASP A 163 8.51 -10.41 -0.12
CA ASP A 163 7.42 -10.42 0.86
C ASP A 163 6.06 -10.25 0.16
N LEU A 164 6.00 -9.39 -0.85
CA LEU A 164 4.80 -9.15 -1.65
C LEU A 164 4.42 -10.38 -2.48
N GLU A 165 5.37 -11.00 -3.19
CA GLU A 165 5.14 -12.22 -3.98
C GLU A 165 4.62 -13.35 -3.08
N ARG A 166 5.19 -13.50 -1.88
CA ARG A 166 4.71 -14.48 -0.91
C ARG A 166 3.27 -14.19 -0.47
N ALA A 167 2.92 -12.92 -0.24
CA ALA A 167 1.56 -12.54 0.13
C ALA A 167 0.55 -12.84 -0.98
N TYR A 168 0.90 -12.58 -2.24
CA TYR A 168 0.07 -12.91 -3.38
C TYR A 168 -0.08 -14.42 -3.58
N THR A 169 0.98 -15.19 -3.38
CA THR A 169 0.92 -16.67 -3.38
C THR A 169 -0.08 -17.19 -2.32
N LEU A 170 -0.11 -16.57 -1.13
CA LEU A 170 -1.09 -16.93 -0.09
C LEU A 170 -2.52 -16.57 -0.51
N LEU A 171 -2.73 -15.46 -1.22
CA LEU A 171 -4.06 -15.12 -1.76
C LEU A 171 -4.51 -16.11 -2.83
N GLU A 172 -3.62 -16.53 -3.71
CA GLU A 172 -3.92 -17.46 -4.81
C GLU A 172 -4.28 -18.88 -4.32
N HIS A 173 -3.53 -19.37 -3.34
CA HIS A 173 -3.66 -20.74 -2.86
C HIS A 173 -4.50 -20.87 -1.59
N GLY A 174 -4.89 -19.72 -0.99
CA GLY A 174 -5.60 -19.69 0.29
C GLY A 174 -4.73 -20.08 1.48
N LEU A 175 -5.38 -20.17 2.65
CA LEU A 175 -4.71 -20.46 3.94
C LEU A 175 -4.84 -21.93 4.35
N GLY A 176 -5.49 -22.79 3.56
CA GLY A 176 -5.78 -24.18 3.91
C GLY A 176 -4.55 -25.04 4.20
N GLY A 177 -3.40 -24.69 3.63
CA GLY A 177 -2.12 -25.36 3.91
C GLY A 177 -1.29 -24.74 5.04
N LEU A 178 -1.74 -23.63 5.61
CA LEU A 178 -0.98 -22.90 6.63
C LEU A 178 -1.00 -23.68 7.96
N GLY A 179 0.18 -24.03 8.46
CA GLY A 179 0.30 -24.79 9.72
C GLY A 179 0.08 -26.29 9.58
N ALA A 180 -0.07 -26.83 8.37
CA ALA A 180 -0.06 -28.28 8.17
C ALA A 180 1.30 -28.84 8.61
N HIS A 181 1.29 -29.69 9.65
CA HIS A 181 2.48 -30.43 10.07
C HIS A 181 2.81 -31.43 8.94
N THR A 182 3.86 -31.15 8.19
CA THR A 182 4.53 -32.23 7.42
C THR A 182 5.15 -33.15 8.45
N ALA A 183 4.56 -34.34 8.62
CA ALA A 183 5.19 -35.39 9.41
C ALA A 183 6.60 -35.59 8.81
N SER A 184 7.63 -35.27 9.60
CA SER A 184 9.01 -35.54 9.24
C SER A 184 9.12 -37.04 9.02
N THR A 185 9.35 -37.45 7.79
CA THR A 185 9.84 -38.80 7.45
C THR A 185 11.26 -38.91 7.96
N ALA A 186 11.41 -38.93 9.28
CA ALA A 186 12.57 -39.39 9.91
C ALA A 186 12.37 -40.87 10.21
N LYS A 187 12.97 -41.71 9.34
CA LYS A 187 13.56 -42.95 9.74
C LYS A 187 13.24 -44.19 8.95
N ALA A 188 14.08 -44.50 8.06
CA ALA A 188 14.47 -45.89 7.90
C ALA A 188 15.98 -45.92 7.60
N ALA A 189 16.78 -45.82 8.61
CA ALA A 189 18.19 -46.21 8.54
C ALA A 189 18.49 -47.01 9.80
N GLY A 190 18.62 -48.27 9.61
CA GLY A 190 19.43 -49.11 10.52
C GLY A 190 18.65 -50.10 11.37
N THR A 191 18.58 -51.31 10.91
CA THR A 191 19.17 -52.41 11.70
C THR A 191 19.35 -53.60 10.78
N HIS A 192 20.53 -53.76 10.28
CA HIS A 192 20.99 -55.08 9.89
C HIS A 192 21.89 -55.57 10.99
N ARG A 193 21.47 -56.67 11.57
CA ARG A 193 22.32 -57.70 12.01
C ARG A 193 21.69 -59.01 11.70
#